data_3cacfc9a75c2132daad962d2c6090749
#
_entry.id   3cacfc9a75c2132daad962d2c6090749
#
_cell.length_a   1.000
_cell.length_b   1.000
_cell.length_c   1.000
_cell.angle_alpha   90.00
_cell.angle_beta   90.00
_cell.angle_gamma   90.00
#
_symmetry.space_group_name_H-M   'P 1'
#
loop_
_entity.id
_entity.type
_entity.pdbx_description
1 polymer ?
#
loop_
_entity_poly.entity_id
_entity_poly.type
_entity_poly.pdbx_seq_one_letter_code
_entity_poly.pdbx_strand_id
1 'polypeptide(L)'
;MAKRFSLALLLILIFALPLTAPAQQKGRIKIAVQAPLSGEQAAIGEHIKLGAQLAVEESSKAFKDLGYDLVLVPQDDQAKPEVGVANARNMVADPEVLVIVGHFNSGVALPASEVYKDAMLTMISPANTATEITDRGYPNVNRVCGRDDVQGPVGARFTAQDLKLKSVYIIHDKTLYGQGVAENFRNEAKKLGLNVLGFDGTEERANFSPMIIPLKAKNPDLVYFGGIYHQGGLLLKQLREKGVKAKFMGPDGLDSAEMAKIAGSAVVGSYYTSVAGPPDAYPETAAFAKKYKQRFGKETESFGMYGYDATLVGIKAIEGWIKANPGKKPSRADVAMAVRKIKNFKGVTGAIEFDNKGDPVKAKYFVLQFEKQAYPGKVVKVIEQQAPATLAKKS
;
A
#
# COMPACT_ATOMS: atom_id res chain seq x y z
N MET A 1 19.21 -87.28 39.01
CA MET A 1 19.58 -85.86 39.09
C MET A 1 19.19 -85.16 37.78
N ALA A 2 18.08 -84.44 37.77
CA ALA A 2 17.55 -83.76 36.62
C ALA A 2 17.82 -82.27 36.70
N LYS A 3 18.59 -81.76 35.78
CA LYS A 3 18.87 -80.29 35.67
C LYS A 3 17.75 -79.64 34.88
N ARG A 4 16.97 -78.74 35.55
CA ARG A 4 15.98 -77.89 34.89
C ARG A 4 16.68 -76.69 34.26
N PHE A 5 16.55 -76.53 32.93
CA PHE A 5 16.93 -75.28 32.24
C PHE A 5 15.67 -74.39 32.15
N SER A 6 15.76 -73.24 32.82
CA SER A 6 14.77 -72.17 32.68
C SER A 6 15.13 -71.29 31.48
N LEU A 7 14.25 -71.23 30.51
CA LEU A 7 14.38 -70.38 29.33
C LEU A 7 13.65 -69.06 29.66
N ALA A 8 14.45 -67.98 29.86
CA ALA A 8 13.91 -66.66 30.08
C ALA A 8 13.59 -66.04 28.69
N LEU A 9 12.30 -65.80 28.44
CA LEU A 9 11.81 -65.15 27.22
C LEU A 9 11.94 -63.63 27.40
N LEU A 10 12.90 -63.00 26.67
CA LEU A 10 13.10 -61.57 26.70
C LEU A 10 12.12 -60.91 25.67
N LEU A 11 11.06 -60.30 26.17
CA LEU A 11 10.10 -59.52 25.32
C LEU A 11 10.75 -58.17 24.96
N ILE A 12 11.22 -58.03 23.75
CA ILE A 12 11.67 -56.75 23.21
C ILE A 12 10.45 -55.95 22.78
N LEU A 13 10.05 -54.93 23.55
CA LEU A 13 8.99 -54.00 23.22
C LEU A 13 9.58 -52.97 22.21
N ILE A 14 9.32 -53.19 20.92
CA ILE A 14 9.70 -52.23 19.89
C ILE A 14 8.71 -51.05 19.99
N PHE A 15 9.14 -49.93 20.58
CA PHE A 15 8.44 -48.66 20.51
C PHE A 15 8.56 -48.16 19.06
N ALA A 16 7.51 -48.35 18.27
CA ALA A 16 7.37 -47.72 16.96
C ALA A 16 7.10 -46.25 17.18
N LEU A 17 8.16 -45.46 17.12
CA LEU A 17 8.03 -43.98 16.95
C LEU A 17 7.32 -43.72 15.63
N PRO A 18 6.25 -42.92 15.60
CA PRO A 18 5.64 -42.54 14.32
C PRO A 18 6.68 -41.74 13.51
N LEU A 19 7.24 -42.34 12.49
CA LEU A 19 7.96 -41.64 11.44
C LEU A 19 6.96 -40.69 10.77
N THR A 20 6.95 -39.43 11.14
CA THR A 20 6.26 -38.40 10.37
C THR A 20 6.95 -38.34 9.02
N ALA A 21 6.37 -38.99 8.01
CA ALA A 21 6.83 -38.84 6.63
C ALA A 21 6.83 -37.35 6.29
N PRO A 22 7.90 -36.81 5.67
CA PRO A 22 7.92 -35.43 5.22
C PRO A 22 6.71 -35.21 4.31
N ALA A 23 5.96 -34.12 4.52
CA ALA A 23 4.79 -33.80 3.70
C ALA A 23 5.21 -33.80 2.22
N GLN A 24 4.55 -34.62 1.41
CA GLN A 24 4.86 -34.72 -0.01
C GLN A 24 4.66 -33.34 -0.64
N GLN A 25 5.70 -32.81 -1.31
CA GLN A 25 5.66 -31.50 -1.95
C GLN A 25 4.60 -31.50 -3.06
N LYS A 26 3.58 -30.63 -2.90
CA LYS A 26 2.43 -30.52 -3.81
C LYS A 26 2.65 -29.43 -4.88
N GLY A 27 3.72 -28.64 -4.76
CA GLY A 27 4.07 -27.60 -5.72
C GLY A 27 4.35 -26.24 -5.07
N ARG A 28 4.30 -25.19 -5.89
CA ARG A 28 4.57 -23.82 -5.46
C ARG A 28 3.31 -22.98 -5.47
N ILE A 29 3.29 -21.98 -4.57
CA ILE A 29 2.34 -20.89 -4.55
C ILE A 29 3.15 -19.58 -4.60
N LYS A 30 2.89 -18.79 -5.61
CA LYS A 30 3.59 -17.52 -5.83
C LYS A 30 2.71 -16.33 -5.47
N ILE A 31 3.28 -15.43 -4.68
CA ILE A 31 2.78 -14.09 -4.43
C ILE A 31 3.65 -13.14 -5.24
N ALA A 32 3.08 -12.43 -6.20
CA ALA A 32 3.83 -11.41 -6.92
C ALA A 32 3.68 -10.06 -6.25
N VAL A 33 4.76 -9.28 -6.18
CA VAL A 33 4.71 -7.87 -5.80
C VAL A 33 5.07 -7.03 -7.00
N GLN A 34 4.17 -6.10 -7.38
CA GLN A 34 4.38 -5.20 -8.51
C GLN A 34 4.34 -3.75 -8.02
N ALA A 35 5.49 -3.08 -8.16
CA ALA A 35 5.72 -1.72 -7.71
C ALA A 35 6.89 -1.11 -8.52
N PRO A 36 7.12 0.21 -8.47
CA PRO A 36 8.32 0.81 -9.07
C PRO A 36 9.54 0.44 -8.25
N LEU A 37 10.31 -0.57 -8.71
CA LEU A 37 11.53 -1.05 -8.04
C LEU A 37 12.79 -0.38 -8.59
N SER A 38 12.67 0.42 -9.63
CA SER A 38 13.71 1.27 -10.20
C SER A 38 13.20 2.68 -10.51
N GLY A 39 14.12 3.62 -10.81
CA GLY A 39 13.79 5.01 -11.13
C GLY A 39 13.45 5.87 -9.91
N GLU A 40 12.82 7.01 -10.18
CA GLU A 40 12.60 8.08 -9.20
C GLU A 40 11.69 7.71 -8.01
N GLN A 41 10.91 6.64 -8.14
CA GLN A 41 9.96 6.18 -7.12
C GLN A 41 10.41 4.87 -6.45
N ALA A 42 11.63 4.41 -6.72
CA ALA A 42 12.14 3.13 -6.24
C ALA A 42 12.16 3.02 -4.70
N ALA A 43 12.36 4.12 -4.00
CA ALA A 43 12.39 4.12 -2.53
C ALA A 43 11.08 3.57 -1.93
N ILE A 44 9.92 4.07 -2.36
CA ILE A 44 8.62 3.57 -1.89
C ILE A 44 8.36 2.14 -2.38
N GLY A 45 8.65 1.86 -3.66
CA GLY A 45 8.49 0.52 -4.22
C GLY A 45 9.31 -0.54 -3.47
N GLU A 46 10.53 -0.19 -3.06
CA GLU A 46 11.38 -1.06 -2.25
C GLU A 46 10.74 -1.36 -0.89
N HIS A 47 10.19 -0.37 -0.18
CA HIS A 47 9.52 -0.60 1.09
C HIS A 47 8.32 -1.54 0.96
N ILE A 48 7.49 -1.38 -0.09
CA ILE A 48 6.39 -2.30 -0.39
C ILE A 48 6.90 -3.72 -0.61
N LYS A 49 7.94 -3.89 -1.44
CA LYS A 49 8.57 -5.19 -1.72
C LYS A 49 9.12 -5.84 -0.46
N LEU A 50 9.85 -5.10 0.37
CA LEU A 50 10.46 -5.65 1.58
C LEU A 50 9.40 -6.01 2.64
N GLY A 51 8.31 -5.25 2.74
CA GLY A 51 7.15 -5.64 3.56
C GLY A 51 6.54 -6.95 3.09
N ALA A 52 6.30 -7.09 1.79
CA ALA A 52 5.81 -8.33 1.18
C ALA A 52 6.77 -9.51 1.40
N GLN A 53 8.07 -9.27 1.28
CA GLN A 53 9.10 -10.28 1.50
C GLN A 53 9.07 -10.81 2.93
N LEU A 54 8.99 -9.94 3.92
CA LEU A 54 8.92 -10.34 5.32
C LEU A 54 7.69 -11.21 5.60
N ALA A 55 6.52 -10.84 5.04
CA ALA A 55 5.28 -11.62 5.19
C ALA A 55 5.40 -13.03 4.59
N VAL A 56 6.02 -13.15 3.42
CA VAL A 56 6.28 -14.46 2.77
C VAL A 56 7.27 -15.29 3.59
N GLU A 57 8.38 -14.71 4.04
CA GLU A 57 9.39 -15.41 4.86
C GLU A 57 8.78 -15.94 6.16
N GLU A 58 8.01 -15.13 6.89
CA GLU A 58 7.35 -15.54 8.14
C GLU A 58 6.28 -16.64 7.93
N SER A 59 5.66 -16.69 6.76
CA SER A 59 4.61 -17.67 6.43
C SER A 59 5.15 -18.95 5.80
N SER A 60 6.40 -18.97 5.34
CA SER A 60 6.99 -20.07 4.55
C SER A 60 6.95 -21.41 5.27
N LYS A 61 7.20 -21.44 6.59
CA LYS A 61 7.13 -22.69 7.37
C LYS A 61 5.72 -23.28 7.35
N ALA A 62 4.69 -22.47 7.60
CA ALA A 62 3.30 -22.93 7.61
C ALA A 62 2.89 -23.51 6.25
N PHE A 63 3.34 -22.92 5.14
CA PHE A 63 3.07 -23.45 3.80
C PHE A 63 3.81 -24.75 3.50
N LYS A 64 5.07 -24.89 3.96
CA LYS A 64 5.79 -26.17 3.87
C LYS A 64 5.05 -27.28 4.61
N ASP A 65 4.53 -27.01 5.80
CA ASP A 65 3.73 -27.97 6.58
C ASP A 65 2.44 -28.37 5.84
N LEU A 66 1.90 -27.50 4.95
CA LEU A 66 0.77 -27.79 4.05
C LEU A 66 1.18 -28.50 2.74
N GLY A 67 2.49 -28.64 2.49
CA GLY A 67 3.06 -29.27 1.30
C GLY A 67 3.34 -28.31 0.15
N TYR A 68 3.41 -27.00 0.37
CA TYR A 68 3.68 -26.01 -0.67
C TYR A 68 4.91 -25.15 -0.35
N ASP A 69 5.68 -24.80 -1.39
CA ASP A 69 6.66 -23.71 -1.28
C ASP A 69 5.98 -22.38 -1.57
N LEU A 70 6.05 -21.46 -0.61
CA LEU A 70 5.58 -20.08 -0.78
C LEU A 70 6.72 -19.22 -1.32
N VAL A 71 6.50 -18.55 -2.46
CA VAL A 71 7.54 -17.81 -3.18
C VAL A 71 7.08 -16.39 -3.46
N LEU A 72 7.94 -15.40 -3.19
CA LEU A 72 7.74 -14.01 -3.63
C LEU A 72 8.32 -13.82 -5.03
N VAL A 73 7.57 -13.13 -5.91
CA VAL A 73 7.99 -12.78 -7.28
C VAL A 73 7.93 -11.27 -7.46
N PRO A 74 9.05 -10.53 -7.26
CA PRO A 74 9.09 -9.10 -7.51
C PRO A 74 9.01 -8.78 -9.00
N GLN A 75 8.23 -7.74 -9.34
CA GLN A 75 8.06 -7.22 -10.70
C GLN A 75 8.21 -5.70 -10.65
N ASP A 76 9.18 -5.18 -11.39
CA ASP A 76 9.39 -3.74 -11.53
C ASP A 76 8.45 -3.18 -12.61
N ASP A 77 7.55 -2.30 -12.24
CA ASP A 77 6.67 -1.61 -13.20
C ASP A 77 7.21 -0.23 -13.62
N GLN A 78 8.32 0.22 -13.03
CA GLN A 78 8.99 1.49 -13.34
C GLN A 78 8.05 2.72 -13.24
N ALA A 79 6.94 2.61 -12.52
CA ALA A 79 5.84 3.58 -12.52
C ALA A 79 5.24 3.86 -13.93
N LYS A 80 5.34 2.89 -14.86
CA LYS A 80 4.88 2.99 -16.26
C LYS A 80 3.71 2.05 -16.52
N PRO A 81 2.55 2.57 -16.98
CA PRO A 81 1.37 1.75 -17.25
C PRO A 81 1.63 0.58 -18.21
N GLU A 82 2.37 0.83 -19.30
CA GLU A 82 2.68 -0.18 -20.32
C GLU A 82 3.56 -1.32 -19.76
N VAL A 83 4.52 -1.00 -18.88
CA VAL A 83 5.35 -2.01 -18.21
C VAL A 83 4.52 -2.80 -17.21
N GLY A 84 3.68 -2.12 -16.44
CA GLY A 84 2.75 -2.76 -15.50
C GLY A 84 1.81 -3.75 -16.19
N VAL A 85 1.27 -3.39 -17.35
CA VAL A 85 0.40 -4.29 -18.16
C VAL A 85 1.17 -5.47 -18.73
N ALA A 86 2.40 -5.25 -19.21
CA ALA A 86 3.24 -6.35 -19.70
C ALA A 86 3.55 -7.35 -18.59
N ASN A 87 3.95 -6.86 -17.41
CA ASN A 87 4.16 -7.70 -16.22
C ASN A 87 2.86 -8.44 -15.81
N ALA A 88 1.71 -7.76 -15.85
CA ALA A 88 0.42 -8.38 -15.53
C ALA A 88 0.12 -9.59 -16.44
N ARG A 89 0.36 -9.48 -17.74
CA ARG A 89 0.20 -10.60 -18.69
C ARG A 89 1.13 -11.76 -18.36
N ASN A 90 2.40 -11.47 -18.01
CA ASN A 90 3.37 -12.52 -17.63
C ASN A 90 2.92 -13.23 -16.35
N MET A 91 2.40 -12.50 -15.35
CA MET A 91 1.91 -13.11 -14.11
C MET A 91 0.62 -13.90 -14.32
N VAL A 92 -0.26 -13.47 -15.22
CA VAL A 92 -1.45 -14.25 -15.60
C VAL A 92 -1.08 -15.54 -16.33
N ALA A 93 -0.02 -15.53 -17.13
CA ALA A 93 0.48 -16.72 -17.82
C ALA A 93 1.09 -17.77 -16.86
N ASP A 94 1.50 -17.38 -15.64
CA ASP A 94 2.04 -18.29 -14.65
C ASP A 94 0.93 -18.79 -13.70
N PRO A 95 0.48 -20.07 -13.79
CA PRO A 95 -0.62 -20.59 -12.97
C PRO A 95 -0.26 -20.75 -11.48
N GLU A 96 0.99 -20.61 -11.09
CA GLU A 96 1.43 -20.64 -9.70
C GLU A 96 1.19 -19.30 -8.99
N VAL A 97 1.05 -18.19 -9.74
CA VAL A 97 0.74 -16.86 -9.20
C VAL A 97 -0.73 -16.78 -8.84
N LEU A 98 -1.00 -16.62 -7.55
CA LEU A 98 -2.36 -16.57 -6.99
C LEU A 98 -2.74 -15.20 -6.45
N VAL A 99 -1.77 -14.36 -6.08
CA VAL A 99 -2.00 -13.00 -5.54
C VAL A 99 -0.98 -12.03 -6.11
N ILE A 100 -1.47 -10.84 -6.43
CA ILE A 100 -0.68 -9.66 -6.75
C ILE A 100 -0.78 -8.69 -5.57
N VAL A 101 0.34 -8.33 -4.99
CA VAL A 101 0.48 -7.21 -4.06
C VAL A 101 0.97 -6.01 -4.88
N GLY A 102 0.14 -5.05 -5.05
CA GLY A 102 0.44 -3.92 -5.94
C GLY A 102 -0.84 -3.18 -6.34
N HIS A 103 -0.68 -2.09 -7.00
CA HIS A 103 0.54 -1.36 -7.35
C HIS A 103 0.79 -0.21 -6.39
N PHE A 104 1.87 0.58 -6.63
CA PHE A 104 1.99 1.88 -5.99
C PHE A 104 1.19 2.94 -6.78
N ASN A 105 1.43 3.04 -8.08
CA ASN A 105 0.82 4.07 -8.93
C ASN A 105 -0.59 3.65 -9.41
N SER A 106 -1.59 4.50 -9.18
CA SER A 106 -2.96 4.25 -9.64
C SER A 106 -3.07 4.17 -11.17
N GLY A 107 -2.28 4.98 -11.89
CA GLY A 107 -2.21 4.94 -13.37
C GLY A 107 -1.63 3.64 -13.93
N VAL A 108 -0.85 2.89 -13.13
CA VAL A 108 -0.35 1.54 -13.47
C VAL A 108 -1.40 0.49 -13.10
N ALA A 109 -1.97 0.62 -11.90
CA ALA A 109 -2.94 -0.35 -11.38
C ALA A 109 -4.20 -0.44 -12.23
N LEU A 110 -4.71 0.70 -12.72
CA LEU A 110 -5.97 0.75 -13.46
C LEU A 110 -5.94 -0.17 -14.69
N PRO A 111 -5.03 -0.04 -15.65
CA PRO A 111 -4.97 -0.94 -16.81
C PRO A 111 -4.46 -2.34 -16.48
N ALA A 112 -3.54 -2.52 -15.52
CA ALA A 112 -3.07 -3.83 -15.13
C ALA A 112 -4.18 -4.68 -14.51
N SER A 113 -5.08 -4.07 -13.73
CA SER A 113 -6.20 -4.78 -13.10
C SER A 113 -7.27 -5.27 -14.08
N GLU A 114 -7.35 -4.72 -15.30
CA GLU A 114 -8.17 -5.31 -16.37
C GLU A 114 -7.64 -6.69 -16.75
N VAL A 115 -6.31 -6.83 -16.87
CA VAL A 115 -5.68 -8.11 -17.17
C VAL A 115 -5.90 -9.12 -16.03
N TYR A 116 -5.81 -8.68 -14.78
CA TYR A 116 -6.07 -9.55 -13.62
C TYR A 116 -7.53 -9.97 -13.51
N LYS A 117 -8.46 -9.08 -13.84
CA LYS A 117 -9.91 -9.33 -13.78
C LYS A 117 -10.28 -10.56 -14.59
N ASP A 118 -9.90 -10.60 -15.85
CA ASP A 118 -10.28 -11.68 -16.76
C ASP A 118 -9.71 -13.05 -16.34
N ALA A 119 -8.57 -13.06 -15.66
CA ALA A 119 -7.94 -14.26 -15.11
C ALA A 119 -8.38 -14.59 -13.68
N MET A 120 -9.27 -13.80 -13.07
CA MET A 120 -9.62 -13.84 -11.65
C MET A 120 -8.40 -13.82 -10.72
N LEU A 121 -7.26 -13.25 -11.18
CA LEU A 121 -6.04 -13.14 -10.39
C LEU A 121 -6.21 -12.04 -9.35
N THR A 122 -6.12 -12.41 -8.08
CA THR A 122 -6.39 -11.49 -6.97
C THR A 122 -5.34 -10.39 -6.90
N MET A 123 -5.77 -9.13 -6.92
CA MET A 123 -4.97 -7.96 -6.62
C MET A 123 -5.33 -7.42 -5.24
N ILE A 124 -4.32 -7.14 -4.40
CA ILE A 124 -4.47 -6.46 -3.12
C ILE A 124 -3.51 -5.28 -3.11
N SER A 125 -4.05 -4.08 -3.27
CA SER A 125 -3.25 -2.88 -3.33
C SER A 125 -2.87 -2.36 -1.93
N PRO A 126 -1.58 -2.09 -1.69
CA PRO A 126 -1.12 -1.42 -0.49
C PRO A 126 -1.23 0.13 -0.56
N ALA A 127 -1.42 0.70 -1.78
CA ALA A 127 -1.17 2.12 -1.98
C ALA A 127 -2.06 2.82 -3.03
N ASN A 128 -2.75 2.10 -3.91
CA ASN A 128 -3.55 2.76 -4.94
C ASN A 128 -4.80 3.41 -4.36
N THR A 129 -4.88 4.74 -4.43
CA THR A 129 -5.92 5.53 -3.76
C THR A 129 -7.00 6.06 -4.72
N ALA A 130 -6.75 6.10 -6.04
CA ALA A 130 -7.75 6.54 -7.02
C ALA A 130 -9.05 5.73 -6.91
N THR A 131 -10.17 6.42 -7.00
CA THR A 131 -11.50 5.84 -6.80
C THR A 131 -11.87 4.80 -7.83
N GLU A 132 -11.42 5.00 -9.06
CA GLU A 132 -11.69 4.15 -10.22
C GLU A 132 -11.17 2.71 -10.05
N ILE A 133 -10.18 2.51 -9.19
CA ILE A 133 -9.58 1.17 -8.96
C ILE A 133 -10.65 0.17 -8.48
N THR A 134 -11.47 0.55 -7.52
CA THR A 134 -12.50 -0.31 -6.91
C THR A 134 -13.93 0.02 -7.36
N ASP A 135 -14.22 1.24 -7.85
CA ASP A 135 -15.57 1.63 -8.30
C ASP A 135 -16.08 0.79 -9.47
N ARG A 136 -15.18 0.12 -10.21
CA ARG A 136 -15.54 -0.86 -11.24
C ARG A 136 -16.15 -2.15 -10.68
N GLY A 137 -16.01 -2.38 -9.37
CA GLY A 137 -16.63 -3.52 -8.67
C GLY A 137 -16.05 -4.89 -9.02
N TYR A 138 -14.77 -4.97 -9.45
CA TYR A 138 -14.15 -6.25 -9.79
C TYR A 138 -13.99 -7.14 -8.55
N PRO A 139 -14.43 -8.41 -8.58
CA PRO A 139 -14.46 -9.27 -7.40
C PRO A 139 -13.07 -9.65 -6.88
N ASN A 140 -12.05 -9.55 -7.71
CA ASN A 140 -10.66 -9.90 -7.42
C ASN A 140 -9.74 -8.69 -7.19
N VAL A 141 -10.27 -7.45 -7.18
CA VAL A 141 -9.52 -6.23 -6.93
C VAL A 141 -9.86 -5.67 -5.56
N ASN A 142 -8.84 -5.50 -4.72
CA ASN A 142 -8.98 -5.05 -3.32
C ASN A 142 -7.87 -4.06 -2.99
N ARG A 143 -8.07 -3.23 -1.97
CA ARG A 143 -7.02 -2.39 -1.38
C ARG A 143 -7.09 -2.38 0.14
N VAL A 144 -5.94 -2.24 0.81
CA VAL A 144 -5.87 -2.09 2.27
C VAL A 144 -5.68 -0.63 2.72
N CYS A 145 -5.48 0.29 1.76
CA CYS A 145 -5.35 1.73 1.99
C CYS A 145 -6.65 2.49 1.75
N GLY A 146 -6.69 3.75 2.21
CA GLY A 146 -7.82 4.66 1.97
C GLY A 146 -7.96 5.13 0.52
N ARG A 147 -8.93 6.04 0.27
CA ARG A 147 -9.33 6.55 -1.05
C ARG A 147 -9.11 8.05 -1.18
N ASP A 148 -8.88 8.53 -2.41
CA ASP A 148 -8.65 9.95 -2.72
C ASP A 148 -9.89 10.83 -2.53
N ASP A 149 -11.10 10.27 -2.68
CA ASP A 149 -12.36 10.98 -2.42
C ASP A 149 -12.61 11.27 -0.94
N VAL A 150 -11.77 10.72 -0.05
CA VAL A 150 -11.69 11.09 1.36
C VAL A 150 -10.41 11.87 1.66
N GLN A 151 -9.26 11.43 1.13
CA GLN A 151 -7.97 12.04 1.39
C GLN A 151 -7.90 13.51 0.94
N GLY A 152 -8.33 13.82 -0.28
CA GLY A 152 -8.39 15.19 -0.77
C GLY A 152 -9.23 16.12 0.12
N PRO A 153 -10.49 15.76 0.43
CA PRO A 153 -11.31 16.49 1.42
C PRO A 153 -10.68 16.64 2.81
N VAL A 154 -9.97 15.64 3.33
CA VAL A 154 -9.25 15.75 4.61
C VAL A 154 -8.21 16.87 4.55
N GLY A 155 -7.42 16.94 3.49
CA GLY A 155 -6.44 18.02 3.28
C GLY A 155 -7.09 19.41 3.19
N ALA A 156 -8.21 19.52 2.45
CA ALA A 156 -8.94 20.78 2.30
C ALA A 156 -9.55 21.25 3.62
N ARG A 157 -10.16 20.36 4.40
CA ARG A 157 -10.71 20.67 5.73
C ARG A 157 -9.63 21.11 6.69
N PHE A 158 -8.49 20.41 6.72
CA PHE A 158 -7.35 20.81 7.53
C PHE A 158 -6.86 22.21 7.16
N THR A 159 -6.77 22.50 5.86
CA THR A 159 -6.38 23.83 5.37
C THR A 159 -7.32 24.94 5.83
N ALA A 160 -8.64 24.72 5.69
CA ALA A 160 -9.65 25.74 6.00
C ALA A 160 -9.92 25.89 7.50
N GLN A 161 -10.03 24.78 8.23
CA GLN A 161 -10.55 24.75 9.60
C GLN A 161 -9.46 24.75 10.65
N ASP A 162 -8.38 24.00 10.44
CA ASP A 162 -7.27 23.87 11.39
C ASP A 162 -6.21 24.96 11.14
N LEU A 163 -5.73 25.12 9.90
CA LEU A 163 -4.77 26.16 9.55
C LEU A 163 -5.42 27.54 9.33
N LYS A 164 -6.75 27.62 9.18
CA LYS A 164 -7.56 28.82 8.98
C LYS A 164 -7.09 29.68 7.80
N LEU A 165 -6.54 29.05 6.76
CA LEU A 165 -6.09 29.71 5.55
C LEU A 165 -7.28 30.10 4.69
N LYS A 166 -7.11 31.06 3.76
CA LYS A 166 -8.18 31.63 2.94
C LYS A 166 -8.02 31.35 1.47
N SER A 167 -6.79 31.12 1.00
CA SER A 167 -6.50 30.95 -0.41
C SER A 167 -5.55 29.79 -0.66
N VAL A 168 -5.71 29.13 -1.81
CA VAL A 168 -4.88 28.00 -2.23
C VAL A 168 -4.56 28.07 -3.72
N TYR A 169 -3.34 27.72 -4.08
CA TYR A 169 -2.95 27.44 -5.46
C TYR A 169 -2.66 25.95 -5.57
N ILE A 170 -3.29 25.29 -6.51
CA ILE A 170 -3.22 23.83 -6.67
C ILE A 170 -2.42 23.51 -7.92
N ILE A 171 -1.42 22.63 -7.77
CA ILE A 171 -0.63 22.07 -8.86
C ILE A 171 -0.77 20.54 -8.80
N HIS A 172 -0.85 19.86 -9.95
CA HIS A 172 -0.85 18.40 -10.00
C HIS A 172 0.07 17.88 -11.12
N ASP A 173 0.51 16.61 -10.99
CA ASP A 173 1.46 15.96 -11.89
C ASP A 173 0.82 15.36 -13.16
N LYS A 174 -0.45 15.63 -13.42
CA LYS A 174 -1.28 15.09 -14.51
C LYS A 174 -1.46 13.56 -14.52
N THR A 175 -0.96 12.86 -13.51
CA THR A 175 -1.26 11.42 -13.38
C THR A 175 -2.70 11.20 -12.92
N LEU A 176 -3.23 9.98 -13.12
CA LEU A 176 -4.54 9.58 -12.60
C LEU A 176 -4.65 9.87 -11.09
N TYR A 177 -3.60 9.52 -10.33
CA TYR A 177 -3.53 9.76 -8.89
C TYR A 177 -3.45 11.24 -8.56
N GLY A 178 -2.39 11.92 -9.01
CA GLY A 178 -2.11 13.28 -8.57
C GLY A 178 -3.18 14.29 -9.00
N GLN A 179 -3.72 14.15 -10.21
CA GLN A 179 -4.86 14.95 -10.67
C GLN A 179 -6.12 14.61 -9.89
N GLY A 180 -6.44 13.33 -9.70
CA GLY A 180 -7.65 12.88 -9.01
C GLY A 180 -7.72 13.38 -7.56
N VAL A 181 -6.65 13.22 -6.79
CA VAL A 181 -6.61 13.71 -5.39
C VAL A 181 -6.65 15.25 -5.32
N ALA A 182 -6.00 15.94 -6.26
CA ALA A 182 -6.03 17.41 -6.36
C ALA A 182 -7.43 17.93 -6.71
N GLU A 183 -8.17 17.25 -7.58
CA GLU A 183 -9.57 17.57 -7.90
C GLU A 183 -10.48 17.39 -6.69
N ASN A 184 -10.31 16.30 -5.93
CA ASN A 184 -11.04 16.07 -4.70
C ASN A 184 -10.75 17.14 -3.64
N PHE A 185 -9.48 17.51 -3.48
CA PHE A 185 -9.07 18.63 -2.63
C PHE A 185 -9.73 19.94 -3.08
N ARG A 186 -9.63 20.30 -4.38
CA ARG A 186 -10.22 21.53 -4.95
C ARG A 186 -11.72 21.61 -4.73
N ASN A 187 -12.42 20.51 -4.97
CA ASN A 187 -13.88 20.47 -4.86
C ASN A 187 -14.32 20.72 -3.42
N GLU A 188 -13.65 20.12 -2.44
CA GLU A 188 -13.93 20.38 -1.02
C GLU A 188 -13.48 21.77 -0.58
N ALA A 189 -12.33 22.24 -1.04
CA ALA A 189 -11.83 23.59 -0.78
C ALA A 189 -12.83 24.68 -1.19
N LYS A 190 -13.45 24.54 -2.38
CA LYS A 190 -14.50 25.42 -2.86
C LYS A 190 -15.74 25.37 -1.96
N LYS A 191 -16.20 24.18 -1.54
CA LYS A 191 -17.34 24.03 -0.61
C LYS A 191 -17.11 24.71 0.73
N LEU A 192 -15.85 24.74 1.18
CA LEU A 192 -15.44 25.37 2.44
C LEU A 192 -15.16 26.87 2.30
N GLY A 193 -15.36 27.46 1.12
CA GLY A 193 -15.15 28.88 0.87
C GLY A 193 -13.67 29.29 0.71
N LEU A 194 -12.76 28.34 0.49
CA LEU A 194 -11.39 28.67 0.14
C LEU A 194 -11.33 29.29 -1.26
N ASN A 195 -10.58 30.38 -1.41
CA ASN A 195 -10.32 30.99 -2.70
C ASN A 195 -9.28 30.16 -3.46
N VAL A 196 -9.71 29.44 -4.49
CA VAL A 196 -8.83 28.64 -5.36
C VAL A 196 -8.27 29.57 -6.45
N LEU A 197 -7.03 30.03 -6.26
CA LEU A 197 -6.36 31.00 -7.12
C LEU A 197 -5.83 30.41 -8.43
N GLY A 198 -5.64 29.09 -8.50
CA GLY A 198 -5.22 28.36 -9.69
C GLY A 198 -5.36 26.85 -9.51
N PHE A 199 -5.47 26.16 -10.65
CA PHE A 199 -5.49 24.70 -10.72
C PHE A 199 -4.78 24.29 -12.02
N ASP A 200 -3.50 23.94 -11.91
CA ASP A 200 -2.65 23.70 -13.07
C ASP A 200 -1.99 22.32 -13.00
N GLY A 201 -1.92 21.67 -14.15
CA GLY A 201 -1.21 20.41 -14.32
C GLY A 201 0.19 20.62 -14.91
N THR A 202 1.17 19.81 -14.46
CA THR A 202 2.53 19.83 -14.99
C THR A 202 3.07 18.42 -15.23
N GLU A 203 3.86 18.26 -16.28
CA GLU A 203 4.69 17.09 -16.53
C GLU A 203 6.17 17.37 -16.18
N GLU A 204 6.46 18.61 -15.77
CA GLU A 204 7.81 19.00 -15.38
C GLU A 204 8.32 18.19 -14.19
N ARG A 205 9.57 17.75 -14.29
CA ARG A 205 10.22 16.93 -13.25
C ARG A 205 11.44 17.63 -12.63
N ALA A 206 11.96 18.65 -13.28
CA ALA A 206 13.21 19.32 -12.87
C ALA A 206 13.08 20.82 -12.70
N ASN A 207 12.35 21.53 -13.57
CA ASN A 207 12.28 22.99 -13.56
C ASN A 207 10.84 23.50 -13.45
N PHE A 208 10.46 23.89 -12.25
CA PHE A 208 9.11 24.40 -11.96
C PHE A 208 9.01 25.93 -12.07
N SER A 209 10.06 26.63 -12.52
CA SER A 209 10.08 28.10 -12.64
C SER A 209 8.90 28.66 -13.43
N PRO A 210 8.49 28.07 -14.58
CA PRO A 210 7.35 28.58 -15.35
C PRO A 210 6.03 28.59 -14.56
N MET A 211 5.85 27.65 -13.66
CA MET A 211 4.66 27.55 -12.80
C MET A 211 4.77 28.46 -11.56
N ILE A 212 5.97 28.57 -11.00
CA ILE A 212 6.19 29.35 -9.76
C ILE A 212 6.03 30.85 -9.99
N ILE A 213 6.44 31.38 -11.14
CA ILE A 213 6.35 32.81 -11.43
C ILE A 213 4.92 33.34 -11.35
N PRO A 214 3.93 32.80 -12.10
CA PRO A 214 2.53 33.25 -12.00
C PRO A 214 1.89 32.95 -10.64
N LEU A 215 2.24 31.82 -10.01
CA LEU A 215 1.77 31.47 -8.68
C LEU A 215 2.23 32.50 -7.64
N LYS A 216 3.50 32.91 -7.69
CA LYS A 216 4.05 33.91 -6.77
C LYS A 216 3.30 35.26 -6.87
N ALA A 217 2.93 35.67 -8.08
CA ALA A 217 2.18 36.94 -8.28
C ALA A 217 0.76 36.86 -7.63
N LYS A 218 0.16 35.68 -7.55
CA LYS A 218 -1.14 35.47 -6.89
C LYS A 218 -1.06 35.38 -5.38
N ASN A 219 0.11 35.19 -4.79
CA ASN A 219 0.41 35.16 -3.37
C ASN A 219 -0.57 34.30 -2.55
N PRO A 220 -0.69 32.99 -2.82
CA PRO A 220 -1.58 32.10 -2.08
C PRO A 220 -1.10 31.91 -0.64
N ASP A 221 -2.04 31.57 0.29
CA ASP A 221 -1.69 31.13 1.63
C ASP A 221 -1.11 29.72 1.65
N LEU A 222 -1.58 28.85 0.72
CA LEU A 222 -1.14 27.46 0.57
C LEU A 222 -0.87 27.14 -0.90
N VAL A 223 0.21 26.39 -1.14
CA VAL A 223 0.40 25.63 -2.38
C VAL A 223 0.08 24.17 -2.06
N TYR A 224 -0.92 23.62 -2.74
CA TYR A 224 -1.21 22.18 -2.70
C TYR A 224 -0.62 21.51 -3.94
N PHE A 225 0.16 20.44 -3.74
CA PHE A 225 0.74 19.67 -4.84
C PHE A 225 0.16 18.24 -4.85
N GLY A 226 -0.68 17.92 -5.83
CA GLY A 226 -1.14 16.56 -6.11
C GLY A 226 -0.11 15.80 -6.95
N GLY A 227 0.69 14.98 -6.30
CA GLY A 227 1.76 14.23 -6.97
C GLY A 227 2.67 13.50 -5.98
N ILE A 228 3.85 13.08 -6.46
CA ILE A 228 4.78 12.21 -5.76
C ILE A 228 5.98 13.02 -5.22
N TYR A 229 6.61 12.50 -4.16
CA TYR A 229 7.70 13.15 -3.40
C TYR A 229 8.85 13.68 -4.24
N HIS A 230 9.23 13.01 -5.33
CA HIS A 230 10.32 13.43 -6.18
C HIS A 230 10.06 14.83 -6.79
N GLN A 231 8.91 15.00 -7.44
CA GLN A 231 8.48 16.29 -7.97
C GLN A 231 8.12 17.27 -6.86
N GLY A 232 7.39 16.80 -5.83
CA GLY A 232 6.96 17.62 -4.70
C GLY A 232 8.11 18.25 -3.92
N GLY A 233 9.18 17.48 -3.68
CA GLY A 233 10.38 17.95 -3.01
C GLY A 233 11.13 19.00 -3.81
N LEU A 234 11.32 18.79 -5.11
CA LEU A 234 11.96 19.76 -6.01
C LEU A 234 11.12 21.03 -6.16
N LEU A 235 9.80 20.89 -6.33
CA LEU A 235 8.88 22.03 -6.40
C LEU A 235 8.97 22.87 -5.12
N LEU A 236 8.89 22.22 -3.95
CA LEU A 236 8.97 22.93 -2.66
C LEU A 236 10.29 23.66 -2.50
N LYS A 237 11.43 23.03 -2.83
CA LYS A 237 12.73 23.64 -2.82
C LYS A 237 12.77 24.90 -3.69
N GLN A 238 12.33 24.79 -4.95
CA GLN A 238 12.32 25.92 -5.89
C GLN A 238 11.34 27.02 -5.50
N LEU A 239 10.20 26.70 -4.87
CA LEU A 239 9.28 27.68 -4.29
C LEU A 239 10.02 28.54 -3.25
N ARG A 240 10.79 27.93 -2.34
CA ARG A 240 11.55 28.64 -1.30
C ARG A 240 12.70 29.45 -1.88
N GLU A 241 13.47 28.92 -2.83
CA GLU A 241 14.53 29.63 -3.54
C GLU A 241 14.00 30.87 -4.26
N LYS A 242 12.78 30.83 -4.79
CA LYS A 242 12.12 31.98 -5.42
C LYS A 242 11.38 32.90 -4.45
N GLY A 243 11.51 32.66 -3.15
CA GLY A 243 10.93 33.49 -2.09
C GLY A 243 9.43 33.38 -1.92
N VAL A 244 8.80 32.27 -2.37
CA VAL A 244 7.39 31.97 -2.08
C VAL A 244 7.29 31.49 -0.63
N LYS A 245 6.50 32.22 0.19
CA LYS A 245 6.33 31.96 1.64
C LYS A 245 5.08 31.13 1.97
N ALA A 246 4.23 30.86 0.97
CA ALA A 246 3.02 30.07 1.13
C ALA A 246 3.32 28.75 1.88
N LYS A 247 2.39 28.28 2.72
CA LYS A 247 2.48 26.92 3.25
C LYS A 247 2.45 25.93 2.09
N PHE A 248 2.98 24.74 2.33
CA PHE A 248 2.99 23.68 1.32
C PHE A 248 2.32 22.43 1.87
N MET A 249 1.48 21.80 1.07
CA MET A 249 0.81 20.55 1.41
C MET A 249 0.68 19.67 0.18
N GLY A 250 0.71 18.36 0.38
CA GLY A 250 0.35 17.39 -0.64
C GLY A 250 -0.24 16.12 -0.05
N PRO A 251 -0.60 15.14 -0.89
CA PRO A 251 -1.17 13.87 -0.46
C PRO A 251 -0.10 12.85 -0.06
N ASP A 252 -0.50 11.59 0.13
CA ASP A 252 0.34 10.45 0.54
C ASP A 252 1.51 10.12 -0.41
N GLY A 253 1.46 10.58 -1.65
CA GLY A 253 2.62 10.54 -2.54
C GLY A 253 3.85 11.30 -2.00
N LEU A 254 3.68 12.18 -1.01
CA LEU A 254 4.78 12.86 -0.32
C LEU A 254 5.28 12.11 0.94
N ASP A 255 4.64 11.00 1.31
CA ASP A 255 4.96 10.20 2.51
C ASP A 255 6.20 9.32 2.30
N SER A 256 7.36 9.96 2.20
CA SER A 256 8.65 9.29 2.05
C SER A 256 9.78 10.10 2.68
N ALA A 257 10.81 9.41 3.17
CA ALA A 257 12.06 10.02 3.63
C ALA A 257 12.77 10.80 2.52
N GLU A 258 12.59 10.40 1.25
CA GLU A 258 13.15 11.10 0.09
C GLU A 258 12.55 12.50 -0.08
N MET A 259 11.31 12.75 0.34
CA MET A 259 10.72 14.09 0.36
C MET A 259 11.59 15.07 1.17
N ALA A 260 11.99 14.66 2.37
CA ALA A 260 12.82 15.48 3.26
C ALA A 260 14.25 15.65 2.73
N LYS A 261 14.80 14.63 2.05
CA LYS A 261 16.14 14.71 1.45
C LYS A 261 16.16 15.66 0.25
N ILE A 262 15.19 15.55 -0.66
CA ILE A 262 15.13 16.34 -1.90
C ILE A 262 14.81 17.79 -1.61
N ALA A 263 13.83 18.07 -0.76
CA ALA A 263 13.45 19.42 -0.40
C ALA A 263 14.49 20.12 0.51
N GLY A 264 15.32 19.34 1.22
CA GLY A 264 16.27 19.89 2.19
C GLY A 264 15.55 20.64 3.30
N SER A 265 16.13 21.75 3.78
CA SER A 265 15.53 22.59 4.82
C SER A 265 14.17 23.19 4.42
N ALA A 266 13.87 23.27 3.13
CA ALA A 266 12.60 23.78 2.63
C ALA A 266 11.38 22.92 3.07
N VAL A 267 11.60 21.64 3.44
CA VAL A 267 10.53 20.74 3.89
C VAL A 267 9.94 21.17 5.24
N VAL A 268 10.73 21.87 6.08
CA VAL A 268 10.29 22.24 7.43
C VAL A 268 9.05 23.15 7.38
N GLY A 269 8.02 22.77 8.12
CA GLY A 269 6.72 23.45 8.14
C GLY A 269 5.76 23.04 7.02
N SER A 270 6.15 22.14 6.11
CA SER A 270 5.24 21.57 5.12
C SER A 270 4.39 20.46 5.71
N TYR A 271 3.26 20.17 5.04
CA TYR A 271 2.28 19.17 5.46
C TYR A 271 2.08 18.12 4.38
N TYR A 272 1.62 16.97 4.79
CA TYR A 272 1.07 15.97 3.86
C TYR A 272 -0.05 15.18 4.53
N THR A 273 -1.00 14.72 3.72
CA THR A 273 -1.93 13.68 4.16
C THR A 273 -1.35 12.33 3.84
N SER A 274 -1.66 11.32 4.65
CA SER A 274 -1.30 9.94 4.35
C SER A 274 -2.46 9.00 4.64
N VAL A 275 -2.60 7.99 3.80
CA VAL A 275 -3.54 6.86 3.97
C VAL A 275 -2.86 5.69 4.67
N ALA A 276 -1.56 5.78 4.89
CA ALA A 276 -0.73 4.69 5.37
C ALA A 276 -0.10 4.95 6.74
N GLY A 277 -0.28 6.08 7.36
CA GLY A 277 0.22 6.44 8.69
C GLY A 277 1.66 6.01 9.02
N PRO A 278 2.38 6.74 9.86
CA PRO A 278 3.75 6.39 10.23
C PRO A 278 3.76 5.16 11.18
N PRO A 279 4.92 4.48 11.31
CA PRO A 279 5.05 3.26 12.12
C PRO A 279 4.61 3.41 13.58
N ASP A 280 4.76 4.59 14.17
CA ASP A 280 4.36 4.89 15.55
C ASP A 280 2.86 5.20 15.73
N ALA A 281 2.10 5.27 14.63
CA ALA A 281 0.66 5.49 14.68
C ALA A 281 -0.15 4.24 15.10
N TYR A 282 0.47 3.07 15.17
CA TYR A 282 -0.20 1.80 15.45
C TYR A 282 0.53 1.05 16.57
N PRO A 283 -0.17 0.57 17.63
CA PRO A 283 0.45 -0.18 18.71
C PRO A 283 1.12 -1.49 18.23
N GLU A 284 0.58 -2.12 17.20
CA GLU A 284 1.02 -3.41 16.67
C GLU A 284 2.31 -3.33 15.85
N THR A 285 2.70 -2.14 15.43
CA THR A 285 3.84 -1.96 14.52
C THR A 285 5.21 -2.09 15.16
N ALA A 286 5.34 -1.92 16.48
CA ALA A 286 6.64 -1.98 17.14
C ALA A 286 7.37 -3.32 16.92
N ALA A 287 6.64 -4.44 17.01
CA ALA A 287 7.20 -5.77 16.76
C ALA A 287 7.57 -5.96 15.28
N PHE A 288 6.72 -5.50 14.37
CA PHE A 288 6.98 -5.51 12.93
C PHE A 288 8.21 -4.66 12.58
N ALA A 289 8.27 -3.41 13.03
CA ALA A 289 9.38 -2.50 12.75
C ALA A 289 10.72 -3.08 13.23
N LYS A 290 10.73 -3.70 14.42
CA LYS A 290 11.93 -4.39 14.95
C LYS A 290 12.37 -5.52 14.01
N LYS A 291 11.46 -6.40 13.59
CA LYS A 291 11.76 -7.51 12.67
C LYS A 291 12.22 -7.00 11.31
N TYR A 292 11.55 -6.00 10.78
CA TYR A 292 11.90 -5.38 9.51
C TYR A 292 13.33 -4.83 9.56
N LYS A 293 13.67 -4.06 10.59
CA LYS A 293 15.02 -3.52 10.79
C LYS A 293 16.07 -4.61 10.96
N GLN A 294 15.78 -5.65 11.76
CA GLN A 294 16.67 -6.79 11.93
C GLN A 294 16.93 -7.54 10.62
N ARG A 295 15.89 -7.68 9.78
CA ARG A 295 15.99 -8.45 8.54
C ARG A 295 16.67 -7.66 7.41
N PHE A 296 16.41 -6.36 7.31
CA PHE A 296 16.81 -5.54 6.15
C PHE A 296 17.81 -4.43 6.47
N GLY A 297 18.17 -4.22 7.74
CA GLY A 297 19.15 -3.20 8.16
C GLY A 297 18.67 -1.75 8.05
N LYS A 298 17.38 -1.53 7.78
CA LYS A 298 16.78 -0.19 7.63
C LYS A 298 15.43 -0.09 8.34
N GLU A 299 15.04 1.14 8.70
CA GLU A 299 13.71 1.40 9.24
C GLU A 299 12.64 1.19 8.16
N THR A 300 11.44 0.80 8.57
CA THR A 300 10.30 0.76 7.66
C THR A 300 9.74 2.16 7.43
N GLU A 301 9.23 2.42 6.23
CA GLU A 301 8.33 3.54 5.97
C GLU A 301 6.86 3.05 5.94
N SER A 302 5.92 3.98 5.94
CA SER A 302 4.47 3.70 6.01
C SER A 302 4.01 2.61 5.04
N PHE A 303 4.40 2.70 3.77
CA PHE A 303 3.98 1.72 2.75
C PHE A 303 4.63 0.34 2.88
N GLY A 304 5.72 0.20 3.64
CA GLY A 304 6.29 -1.11 3.97
C GLY A 304 5.34 -1.95 4.83
N MET A 305 4.66 -1.33 5.79
CA MET A 305 3.64 -1.97 6.62
C MET A 305 2.43 -2.39 5.81
N TYR A 306 1.96 -1.53 4.90
CA TYR A 306 0.82 -1.84 4.04
C TYR A 306 1.15 -2.92 3.01
N GLY A 307 2.40 -2.96 2.50
CA GLY A 307 2.90 -4.06 1.68
C GLY A 307 2.90 -5.40 2.42
N TYR A 308 3.31 -5.38 3.69
CA TYR A 308 3.24 -6.55 4.57
C TYR A 308 1.81 -7.02 4.79
N ASP A 309 0.89 -6.13 5.19
CA ASP A 309 -0.50 -6.47 5.46
C ASP A 309 -1.25 -6.95 4.22
N ALA A 310 -1.09 -6.29 3.08
CA ALA A 310 -1.68 -6.73 1.81
C ALA A 310 -1.23 -8.14 1.44
N THR A 311 0.04 -8.46 1.69
CA THR A 311 0.59 -9.79 1.46
C THR A 311 0.03 -10.82 2.44
N LEU A 312 -0.01 -10.49 3.73
CA LEU A 312 -0.57 -11.39 4.75
C LEU A 312 -2.04 -11.70 4.52
N VAL A 313 -2.83 -10.72 4.08
CA VAL A 313 -4.25 -10.94 3.71
C VAL A 313 -4.37 -12.01 2.64
N GLY A 314 -3.58 -11.90 1.56
CA GLY A 314 -3.56 -12.91 0.49
C GLY A 314 -3.09 -14.28 0.99
N ILE A 315 -2.01 -14.32 1.75
CA ILE A 315 -1.45 -15.56 2.32
C ILE A 315 -2.46 -16.25 3.25
N LYS A 316 -3.12 -15.50 4.13
CA LYS A 316 -4.09 -16.06 5.08
C LYS A 316 -5.36 -16.55 4.39
N ALA A 317 -5.80 -15.90 3.33
CA ALA A 317 -6.90 -16.37 2.50
C ALA A 317 -6.57 -17.72 1.84
N ILE A 318 -5.37 -17.87 1.27
CA ILE A 318 -4.88 -19.10 0.65
C ILE A 318 -4.73 -20.20 1.73
N GLU A 319 -4.07 -19.91 2.85
CA GLU A 319 -3.85 -20.83 3.96
C GLU A 319 -5.18 -21.37 4.50
N GLY A 320 -6.15 -20.48 4.74
CA GLY A 320 -7.48 -20.85 5.22
C GLY A 320 -8.24 -21.74 4.24
N TRP A 321 -8.15 -21.42 2.94
CA TRP A 321 -8.79 -22.22 1.90
C TRP A 321 -8.18 -23.64 1.83
N ILE A 322 -6.85 -23.78 1.85
CA ILE A 322 -6.15 -25.07 1.81
C ILE A 322 -6.52 -25.93 3.04
N LYS A 323 -6.59 -25.32 4.23
CA LYS A 323 -6.99 -26.03 5.46
C LYS A 323 -8.43 -26.53 5.42
N ALA A 324 -9.33 -25.76 4.79
CA ALA A 324 -10.72 -26.14 4.60
C ALA A 324 -10.92 -27.19 3.47
N ASN A 325 -9.94 -27.35 2.58
CA ASN A 325 -9.96 -28.25 1.44
C ASN A 325 -8.68 -29.12 1.38
N PRO A 326 -8.50 -30.07 2.32
CA PRO A 326 -7.27 -30.85 2.40
C PRO A 326 -6.94 -31.56 1.08
N GLY A 327 -5.66 -31.51 0.70
CA GLY A 327 -5.16 -32.15 -0.52
C GLY A 327 -5.37 -31.36 -1.81
N LYS A 328 -6.08 -30.22 -1.79
CA LYS A 328 -6.35 -29.41 -2.99
C LYS A 328 -5.53 -28.11 -2.99
N LYS A 329 -5.19 -27.63 -4.17
CA LYS A 329 -4.63 -26.27 -4.41
C LYS A 329 -5.80 -25.35 -4.80
N PRO A 330 -5.91 -24.14 -4.25
CA PRO A 330 -6.97 -23.21 -4.64
C PRO A 330 -6.77 -22.72 -6.08
N SER A 331 -7.89 -22.52 -6.78
CA SER A 331 -7.91 -21.73 -8.02
C SER A 331 -7.80 -20.23 -7.70
N ARG A 332 -7.53 -19.40 -8.71
CA ARG A 332 -7.54 -17.95 -8.57
C ARG A 332 -8.90 -17.41 -8.11
N ALA A 333 -9.99 -17.97 -8.63
CA ALA A 333 -11.34 -17.61 -8.20
C ALA A 333 -11.60 -17.95 -6.73
N ASP A 334 -11.12 -19.11 -6.25
CA ASP A 334 -11.21 -19.46 -4.83
C ASP A 334 -10.48 -18.43 -3.95
N VAL A 335 -9.27 -18.01 -4.36
CA VAL A 335 -8.49 -17.02 -3.62
C VAL A 335 -9.19 -15.65 -3.62
N ALA A 336 -9.71 -15.21 -4.77
CA ALA A 336 -10.44 -13.94 -4.86
C ALA A 336 -11.66 -13.91 -3.91
N MET A 337 -12.43 -14.98 -3.90
CA MET A 337 -13.57 -15.11 -2.98
C MET A 337 -13.14 -15.20 -1.52
N ALA A 338 -12.06 -15.89 -1.22
CA ALA A 338 -11.56 -16.05 0.14
C ALA A 338 -11.03 -14.70 0.68
N VAL A 339 -10.30 -13.93 -0.13
CA VAL A 339 -9.83 -12.57 0.22
C VAL A 339 -11.01 -11.65 0.51
N ARG A 340 -12.02 -11.60 -0.37
CA ARG A 340 -13.20 -10.73 -0.20
C ARG A 340 -14.02 -11.06 1.05
N LYS A 341 -13.96 -12.31 1.54
CA LYS A 341 -14.66 -12.79 2.74
C LYS A 341 -13.90 -12.55 4.04
N ILE A 342 -12.67 -12.02 4.00
CA ILE A 342 -11.89 -11.74 5.20
C ILE A 342 -12.62 -10.71 6.07
N LYS A 343 -12.73 -11.02 7.37
CA LYS A 343 -13.37 -10.19 8.38
C LYS A 343 -12.43 -9.99 9.56
N ASN A 344 -12.34 -8.74 10.05
CA ASN A 344 -11.59 -8.38 11.26
C ASN A 344 -10.14 -8.96 11.26
N PHE A 345 -9.49 -9.02 10.10
CA PHE A 345 -8.11 -9.47 10.01
C PHE A 345 -7.21 -8.50 10.78
N LYS A 346 -6.42 -9.00 11.72
CA LYS A 346 -5.51 -8.18 12.52
C LYS A 346 -4.20 -7.98 11.77
N GLY A 347 -4.11 -6.88 11.04
CA GLY A 347 -2.87 -6.41 10.41
C GLY A 347 -2.02 -5.58 11.37
N VAL A 348 -0.79 -5.26 10.95
CA VAL A 348 0.08 -4.32 11.68
C VAL A 348 -0.39 -2.87 11.53
N THR A 349 -1.23 -2.60 10.53
CA THR A 349 -1.85 -1.29 10.28
C THR A 349 -3.28 -1.18 10.84
N GLY A 350 -3.72 -2.18 11.60
CA GLY A 350 -5.04 -2.26 12.20
C GLY A 350 -5.92 -3.38 11.63
N ALA A 351 -7.21 -3.31 11.91
CA ALA A 351 -8.16 -4.31 11.42
C ALA A 351 -8.47 -4.10 9.93
N ILE A 352 -8.37 -5.17 9.14
CA ILE A 352 -8.65 -5.17 7.70
C ILE A 352 -9.89 -6.01 7.43
N GLU A 353 -10.79 -5.42 6.70
CA GLU A 353 -12.03 -6.02 6.19
C GLU A 353 -12.44 -5.28 4.92
N PHE A 354 -12.95 -5.99 3.93
CA PHE A 354 -13.33 -5.40 2.65
C PHE A 354 -14.84 -5.25 2.52
N ASP A 355 -15.25 -4.14 1.91
CA ASP A 355 -16.61 -3.96 1.44
C ASP A 355 -16.88 -4.74 0.11
N ASN A 356 -18.05 -4.56 -0.46
CA ASN A 356 -18.45 -5.23 -1.70
C ASN A 356 -17.67 -4.78 -2.94
N LYS A 357 -17.00 -3.62 -2.89
CA LYS A 357 -16.13 -3.11 -3.96
C LYS A 357 -14.67 -3.55 -3.81
N GLY A 358 -14.26 -3.96 -2.60
CA GLY A 358 -12.88 -4.28 -2.26
C GLY A 358 -12.13 -3.13 -1.60
N ASP A 359 -12.83 -2.10 -1.14
CA ASP A 359 -12.29 -1.06 -0.28
C ASP A 359 -12.28 -1.50 1.18
N PRO A 360 -11.37 -0.98 2.03
CA PRO A 360 -11.43 -1.24 3.47
C PRO A 360 -12.71 -0.64 4.04
N VAL A 361 -13.45 -1.41 4.87
CA VAL A 361 -14.66 -0.95 5.55
C VAL A 361 -14.40 0.27 6.41
N LYS A 362 -13.21 0.36 6.99
CA LYS A 362 -12.70 1.53 7.73
C LYS A 362 -11.29 1.84 7.27
N ALA A 363 -11.00 3.12 7.10
CA ALA A 363 -9.66 3.60 6.80
C ALA A 363 -9.29 4.78 7.69
N LYS A 364 -8.02 4.87 8.06
CA LYS A 364 -7.45 6.02 8.76
C LYS A 364 -6.77 6.94 7.76
N TYR A 365 -6.95 8.23 7.98
CA TYR A 365 -6.28 9.29 7.25
C TYR A 365 -5.54 10.15 8.24
N PHE A 366 -4.29 10.43 7.92
CA PHE A 366 -3.40 11.20 8.77
C PHE A 366 -3.09 12.53 8.11
N VAL A 367 -2.95 13.58 8.90
CA VAL A 367 -2.26 14.80 8.50
C VAL A 367 -0.97 14.86 9.29
N LEU A 368 0.13 15.03 8.58
CA LEU A 368 1.45 15.06 9.18
C LEU A 368 2.16 16.36 8.78
N GLN A 369 3.05 16.83 9.68
CA GLN A 369 3.87 17.99 9.46
C GLN A 369 5.35 17.63 9.59
N PHE A 370 6.16 18.06 8.64
CA PHE A 370 7.61 18.05 8.80
C PHE A 370 8.05 19.18 9.74
N GLU A 371 8.18 18.89 11.04
CA GLU A 371 8.69 19.85 12.03
C GLU A 371 10.21 20.03 11.91
N LYS A 372 10.90 19.08 11.29
CA LYS A 372 12.33 19.06 11.01
C LYS A 372 12.61 18.42 9.65
N GLN A 373 13.83 18.55 9.16
CA GLN A 373 14.29 17.88 7.92
C GLN A 373 14.52 16.38 8.19
N ALA A 374 13.47 15.65 8.58
CA ALA A 374 13.53 14.22 8.86
C ALA A 374 12.16 13.59 8.68
N TYR A 375 12.16 12.32 8.33
CA TYR A 375 10.99 11.45 8.23
C TYR A 375 10.87 10.56 9.49
N PRO A 376 9.65 10.19 9.89
CA PRO A 376 8.37 10.69 9.38
C PRO A 376 8.08 12.12 9.87
N GLY A 377 7.11 12.78 9.24
CA GLY A 377 6.49 13.96 9.79
C GLY A 377 5.74 13.62 11.09
N LYS A 378 5.54 14.62 11.95
CA LYS A 378 4.73 14.47 13.16
C LYS A 378 3.26 14.42 12.81
N VAL A 379 2.53 13.46 13.33
CA VAL A 379 1.08 13.37 13.20
C VAL A 379 0.42 14.56 13.93
N VAL A 380 -0.29 15.40 13.19
CA VAL A 380 -1.02 16.55 13.73
C VAL A 380 -2.53 16.33 13.75
N LYS A 381 -3.04 15.39 12.96
CA LYS A 381 -4.46 15.02 12.96
C LYS A 381 -4.64 13.59 12.47
N VAL A 382 -5.59 12.87 13.06
CA VAL A 382 -6.02 11.53 12.62
C VAL A 382 -7.52 11.56 12.40
N ILE A 383 -7.97 11.07 11.27
CA ILE A 383 -9.37 10.90 10.91
C ILE A 383 -9.61 9.42 10.60
N GLU A 384 -10.52 8.78 11.32
CA GLU A 384 -11.01 7.46 10.95
C GLU A 384 -12.36 7.62 10.26
N GLN A 385 -12.49 7.05 9.08
CA GLN A 385 -13.73 7.12 8.30
C GLN A 385 -14.08 5.73 7.77
N GLN A 386 -15.38 5.43 7.84
CA GLN A 386 -15.94 4.29 7.11
C GLN A 386 -15.85 4.54 5.61
N ALA A 387 -15.74 3.47 4.83
CA ALA A 387 -15.86 3.58 3.38
C ALA A 387 -17.13 4.35 3.03
N PRO A 388 -17.10 5.24 2.02
CA PRO A 388 -18.30 5.91 1.57
C PRO A 388 -19.39 4.86 1.32
N ALA A 389 -20.53 4.98 1.99
CA ALA A 389 -21.63 4.06 1.80
C ALA A 389 -21.92 3.98 0.29
N THR A 390 -21.90 2.80 -0.27
CA THR A 390 -22.32 2.58 -1.65
C THR A 390 -23.75 3.11 -1.73
N LEU A 391 -23.97 4.20 -2.46
CA LEU A 391 -25.32 4.57 -2.85
C LEU A 391 -25.87 3.34 -3.57
N ALA A 392 -26.71 2.58 -2.89
CA ALA A 392 -27.43 1.50 -3.50
C ALA A 392 -28.14 2.11 -4.71
N LYS A 393 -27.75 1.72 -5.92
CA LYS A 393 -28.54 2.05 -7.11
C LYS A 393 -29.92 1.50 -6.80
N LYS A 394 -30.87 2.40 -6.52
CA LYS A 394 -32.28 2.04 -6.56
C LYS A 394 -32.52 1.53 -7.98
N SER A 395 -32.69 0.22 -8.07
CA SER A 395 -33.14 -0.50 -9.27
C SER A 395 -34.53 0.01 -9.69
#